data_05a76b46d2c745528747d727006ae5b9
#
_entry.id   05a76b46d2c745528747d727006ae5b9
#
_cell.length_a   1.000
_cell.length_b   1.000
_cell.length_c   1.000
_cell.angle_alpha   90.00
_cell.angle_beta   90.00
_cell.angle_gamma   90.00
#
_symmetry.space_group_name_H-M   'P 1'
#
loop_
_entity.id
_entity.type
_entity.pdbx_description
1 polymer ?
#
loop_
_entity_poly.entity_id
_entity_poly.type
_entity_poly.pdbx_seq_one_letter_code
_entity_poly.pdbx_strand_id
1 'polypeptide(L)'
;MRPKILYNLFSNIITIKGIGPKYAKLIERLCGRYLIDLLFHRPVAIIDRRNSPKIANLKSGEIATIIVTIEKHVPAFNKRMPYRVVCSDETGIMSLVYFNIRGPYLRPVSYTHLTLPTILLV
;
A
#
# COMPACT_ATOMS: atom_id res chain seq x y z
N MET A 1 -2.87 26.89 31.59
CA MET A 1 -3.61 27.49 30.46
C MET A 1 -2.90 27.06 29.16
N ARG A 2 -3.61 26.49 28.20
CA ARG A 2 -2.98 26.09 26.93
C ARG A 2 -2.87 27.29 25.99
N PRO A 3 -1.73 27.53 25.32
CA PRO A 3 -1.62 28.57 24.31
C PRO A 3 -2.66 28.38 23.20
N LYS A 4 -3.28 29.45 22.74
CA LYS A 4 -4.33 29.39 21.70
C LYS A 4 -3.87 28.74 20.40
N ILE A 5 -2.59 28.89 20.05
CA ILE A 5 -1.97 28.28 18.85
C ILE A 5 -2.06 26.75 18.85
N LEU A 6 -2.14 26.12 20.04
CA LEU A 6 -2.22 24.67 20.17
C LEU A 6 -3.66 24.13 20.15
N TYR A 7 -4.68 24.97 20.14
CA TYR A 7 -6.08 24.51 20.24
C TYR A 7 -6.45 23.58 19.10
N ASN A 8 -5.95 23.84 17.88
CA ASN A 8 -6.22 22.99 16.73
C ASN A 8 -5.67 21.57 16.90
N LEU A 9 -4.56 21.39 17.62
CA LEU A 9 -3.98 20.06 17.88
C LEU A 9 -4.85 19.20 18.79
N PHE A 10 -5.69 19.84 19.61
CA PHE A 10 -6.63 19.15 20.52
C PHE A 10 -8.03 19.04 19.94
N SER A 11 -8.21 19.35 18.63
CA SER A 11 -9.44 19.12 17.91
C SER A 11 -9.63 17.62 17.64
N ASN A 12 -10.88 17.20 17.51
CA ASN A 12 -11.19 15.83 17.16
C ASN A 12 -10.70 15.52 15.74
N ILE A 13 -10.22 14.31 15.53
CA ILE A 13 -9.66 13.85 14.25
C ILE A 13 -10.65 13.91 13.09
N ILE A 14 -11.95 13.87 13.37
CA ILE A 14 -13.02 14.00 12.37
C ILE A 14 -13.03 15.38 11.67
N THR A 15 -12.36 16.38 12.25
CA THR A 15 -12.24 17.71 11.65
C THR A 15 -11.32 17.74 10.43
N ILE A 16 -10.51 16.68 10.21
CA ILE A 16 -9.67 16.56 9.03
C ILE A 16 -10.55 16.24 7.82
N LYS A 17 -10.43 17.06 6.77
CA LYS A 17 -11.11 16.82 5.51
C LYS A 17 -10.75 15.44 4.94
N GLY A 18 -11.78 14.64 4.66
CA GLY A 18 -11.62 13.26 4.15
C GLY A 18 -11.67 12.18 5.21
N ILE A 19 -11.66 12.51 6.50
CA ILE A 19 -11.87 11.55 7.59
C ILE A 19 -13.35 11.56 8.00
N GLY A 20 -14.08 10.52 7.55
CA GLY A 20 -15.44 10.26 7.99
C GLY A 20 -15.51 9.46 9.31
N PRO A 21 -16.71 9.26 9.88
CA PRO A 21 -16.90 8.57 11.16
C PRO A 21 -16.29 7.16 11.20
N LYS A 22 -16.27 6.46 10.05
CA LYS A 22 -15.70 5.11 9.94
C LYS A 22 -14.19 5.12 10.16
N TYR A 23 -13.49 6.02 9.47
CA TYR A 23 -12.04 6.16 9.64
C TYR A 23 -11.67 6.75 10.99
N ALA A 24 -12.45 7.70 11.51
CA ALA A 24 -12.22 8.27 12.82
C ALA A 24 -12.21 7.19 13.92
N LYS A 25 -13.14 6.24 13.88
CA LYS A 25 -13.17 5.09 14.82
C LYS A 25 -11.92 4.19 14.70
N LEU A 26 -11.41 3.98 13.48
CA LEU A 26 -10.20 3.18 13.29
C LEU A 26 -8.97 3.89 13.85
N ILE A 27 -8.86 5.19 13.61
CA ILE A 27 -7.75 6.00 14.12
C ILE A 27 -7.83 6.13 15.65
N GLU A 28 -9.02 6.27 16.22
CA GLU A 28 -9.22 6.30 17.67
C GLU A 28 -8.73 5.01 18.35
N ARG A 29 -8.93 3.86 17.71
CA ARG A 29 -8.38 2.58 18.19
C ARG A 29 -6.87 2.47 18.05
N LEU A 30 -6.29 3.14 17.05
CA LEU A 30 -4.86 3.06 16.76
C LEU A 30 -4.04 3.95 17.69
N CYS A 31 -4.43 5.19 17.90
CA CYS A 31 -3.61 6.19 18.59
C CYS A 31 -4.41 7.15 19.49
N GLY A 32 -5.69 7.38 19.25
CA GLY A 32 -6.53 8.30 20.01
C GLY A 32 -7.43 9.16 19.12
N ARG A 33 -8.24 10.00 19.77
CA ARG A 33 -9.29 10.79 19.08
C ARG A 33 -8.87 12.18 18.64
N TYR A 34 -7.73 12.68 19.11
CA TYR A 34 -7.28 14.04 18.85
C TYR A 34 -6.17 14.08 17.80
N LEU A 35 -6.04 15.23 17.13
CA LEU A 35 -4.97 15.41 16.13
C LEU A 35 -3.58 15.20 16.72
N ILE A 36 -3.38 15.63 17.97
CA ILE A 36 -2.11 15.46 18.67
C ILE A 36 -1.75 13.98 18.85
N ASP A 37 -2.72 13.11 19.09
CA ASP A 37 -2.49 11.68 19.27
C ASP A 37 -1.94 11.06 17.97
N LEU A 38 -2.45 11.49 16.81
CA LEU A 38 -1.96 11.05 15.51
C LEU A 38 -0.54 11.55 15.23
N LEU A 39 -0.23 12.81 15.59
CA LEU A 39 1.11 13.39 15.40
C LEU A 39 2.18 12.67 16.24
N PHE A 40 1.84 12.25 17.44
CA PHE A 40 2.76 11.53 18.32
C PHE A 40 2.75 10.01 18.14
N HIS A 41 1.92 9.49 17.24
CA HIS A 41 1.93 8.08 16.90
C HIS A 41 3.21 7.74 16.11
N ARG A 42 4.09 6.96 16.73
CA ARG A 42 5.39 6.62 16.15
C ARG A 42 5.26 5.50 15.11
N PRO A 43 6.00 5.57 13.98
CA PRO A 43 6.09 4.47 13.04
C PRO A 43 6.59 3.20 13.71
N VAL A 44 6.01 2.06 13.34
CA VAL A 44 6.42 0.74 13.86
C VAL A 44 7.61 0.19 13.09
N ALA A 45 7.68 0.48 11.78
CA ALA A 45 8.73 -0.01 10.91
C ALA A 45 9.00 0.97 9.76
N ILE A 46 10.19 0.90 9.21
CA ILE A 46 10.59 1.64 8.01
C ILE A 46 10.83 0.64 6.89
N ILE A 47 10.18 0.84 5.75
CA ILE A 47 10.42 0.06 4.54
C ILE A 47 11.44 0.81 3.68
N ASP A 48 12.64 0.25 3.53
CA ASP A 48 13.66 0.79 2.65
C ASP A 48 13.38 0.39 1.20
N ARG A 49 13.09 1.36 0.36
CA ARG A 49 12.78 1.17 -1.07
C ARG A 49 13.95 1.55 -2.00
N ARG A 50 15.11 1.85 -1.47
CA ARG A 50 16.28 2.24 -2.28
C ARG A 50 16.85 1.07 -3.05
N ASN A 51 16.73 -0.14 -2.50
CA ASN A 51 17.16 -1.36 -3.18
C ASN A 51 16.10 -1.81 -4.18
N SER A 52 16.45 -1.77 -5.46
CA SER A 52 15.60 -2.19 -6.56
C SER A 52 16.27 -3.32 -7.36
N PRO A 53 16.24 -4.55 -6.83
CA PRO A 53 16.84 -5.69 -7.50
C PRO A 53 16.06 -6.06 -8.77
N LYS A 54 16.75 -6.68 -9.71
CA LYS A 54 16.12 -7.33 -10.88
C LYS A 54 15.40 -8.62 -10.44
N ILE A 55 14.45 -9.09 -11.26
CA ILE A 55 13.64 -10.29 -10.96
C ILE A 55 14.53 -11.48 -10.60
N ALA A 56 15.61 -11.73 -11.33
CA ALA A 56 16.53 -12.86 -11.07
C ALA A 56 17.22 -12.81 -9.69
N ASN A 57 17.33 -11.62 -9.10
CA ASN A 57 18.01 -11.41 -7.81
C ASN A 57 17.04 -11.28 -6.62
N LEU A 58 15.76 -11.52 -6.84
CA LEU A 58 14.77 -11.48 -5.79
C LEU A 58 14.95 -12.66 -4.83
N LYS A 59 14.81 -12.36 -3.53
CA LYS A 59 14.85 -13.37 -2.47
C LYS A 59 13.49 -13.55 -1.85
N SER A 60 13.12 -14.80 -1.62
CA SER A 60 11.87 -15.14 -0.96
C SER A 60 11.83 -14.60 0.47
N GLY A 61 10.68 -14.03 0.86
CA GLY A 61 10.47 -13.48 2.19
C GLY A 61 11.01 -12.06 2.42
N GLU A 62 11.71 -11.47 1.44
CA GLU A 62 12.21 -10.09 1.54
C GLU A 62 11.25 -9.09 0.87
N ILE A 63 11.21 -7.87 1.42
CA ILE A 63 10.51 -6.74 0.79
C ILE A 63 11.47 -6.11 -0.22
N ALA A 64 11.05 -6.08 -1.48
CA ALA A 64 11.82 -5.46 -2.56
C ALA A 64 10.97 -4.46 -3.33
N THR A 65 11.60 -3.42 -3.84
CA THR A 65 10.99 -2.51 -4.82
C THR A 65 11.49 -2.92 -6.19
N ILE A 66 10.59 -3.26 -7.11
CA ILE A 66 10.95 -3.69 -8.45
C ILE A 66 10.38 -2.76 -9.52
N ILE A 67 11.11 -2.63 -10.61
CA ILE A 67 10.67 -1.90 -11.80
C ILE A 67 10.48 -2.95 -12.89
N VAL A 68 9.23 -3.12 -13.33
CA VAL A 68 8.86 -4.17 -14.29
C VAL A 68 7.93 -3.63 -15.37
N THR A 69 7.92 -4.29 -16.50
CA THR A 69 6.97 -4.05 -17.58
C THR A 69 5.79 -5.00 -17.42
N ILE A 70 4.57 -4.49 -17.55
CA ILE A 70 3.36 -5.30 -17.51
C ILE A 70 3.14 -5.93 -18.88
N GLU A 71 3.16 -7.26 -18.94
CA GLU A 71 2.92 -8.03 -20.16
C GLU A 71 1.45 -8.38 -20.36
N LYS A 72 0.80 -8.87 -19.30
CA LYS A 72 -0.55 -9.40 -19.41
C LYS A 72 -1.31 -9.32 -18.09
N HIS A 73 -2.58 -8.99 -18.19
CA HIS A 73 -3.56 -9.14 -17.12
C HIS A 73 -4.33 -10.45 -17.28
N VAL A 74 -4.40 -11.22 -16.21
CA VAL A 74 -5.17 -12.47 -16.14
C VAL A 74 -6.25 -12.29 -15.08
N PRO A 75 -7.47 -11.92 -15.49
CA PRO A 75 -8.56 -11.70 -14.56
C PRO A 75 -8.99 -13.01 -13.86
N ALA A 76 -9.52 -12.89 -12.66
CA ALA A 76 -10.08 -14.00 -11.92
C ALA A 76 -11.39 -14.45 -12.57
N PHE A 77 -11.51 -15.71 -12.99
CA PHE A 77 -12.74 -16.27 -13.54
C PHE A 77 -13.81 -16.53 -12.48
N ASN A 78 -13.41 -16.69 -11.23
CA ASN A 78 -14.32 -16.91 -10.11
C ASN A 78 -13.78 -16.29 -8.82
N LYS A 79 -14.62 -16.22 -7.76
CA LYS A 79 -14.27 -15.64 -6.45
C LYS A 79 -13.12 -16.34 -5.71
N ARG A 80 -12.76 -17.56 -6.10
CA ARG A 80 -11.70 -18.35 -5.48
C ARG A 80 -10.34 -18.18 -6.17
N MET A 81 -10.34 -17.68 -7.41
CA MET A 81 -9.10 -17.46 -8.14
C MET A 81 -8.59 -16.03 -7.94
N PRO A 82 -7.31 -15.86 -7.66
CA PRO A 82 -6.73 -14.53 -7.57
C PRO A 82 -6.58 -13.88 -8.95
N TYR A 83 -6.63 -12.57 -8.97
CA TYR A 83 -6.24 -11.80 -10.15
C TYR A 83 -4.72 -11.83 -10.29
N ARG A 84 -4.22 -12.05 -11.49
CA ARG A 84 -2.78 -12.11 -11.78
C ARG A 84 -2.38 -11.06 -12.79
N VAL A 85 -1.22 -10.47 -12.57
CA VAL A 85 -0.57 -9.57 -13.53
C VAL A 85 0.79 -10.15 -13.85
N VAL A 86 0.99 -10.53 -15.09
CA VAL A 86 2.28 -11.04 -15.57
C VAL A 86 3.16 -9.85 -15.92
N CYS A 87 4.34 -9.82 -15.33
CA CYS A 87 5.32 -8.76 -15.50
C CYS A 87 6.68 -9.36 -15.89
N SER A 88 7.46 -8.59 -16.59
CA SER A 88 8.82 -8.97 -16.98
C SER A 88 9.84 -7.87 -16.76
N ASP A 89 11.08 -8.25 -16.67
CA ASP A 89 12.24 -7.37 -16.83
C ASP A 89 13.28 -8.06 -17.73
N GLU A 90 14.46 -7.47 -17.88
CA GLU A 90 15.57 -8.02 -18.68
C GLU A 90 16.04 -9.39 -18.19
N THR A 91 15.75 -9.77 -16.96
CA THR A 91 16.31 -10.95 -16.28
C THR A 91 15.31 -12.08 -16.10
N GLY A 92 13.99 -11.80 -16.19
CA GLY A 92 12.98 -12.84 -16.02
C GLY A 92 11.55 -12.37 -16.11
N ILE A 93 10.64 -13.30 -15.83
CA ILE A 93 9.20 -13.09 -15.82
C ILE A 93 8.68 -13.47 -14.44
N MET A 94 7.73 -12.68 -13.91
CA MET A 94 7.07 -12.95 -12.66
C MET A 94 5.57 -12.70 -12.74
N SER A 95 4.82 -13.29 -11.81
CA SER A 95 3.38 -13.06 -11.67
C SER A 95 3.09 -12.37 -10.36
N LEU A 96 2.46 -11.21 -10.43
CA LEU A 96 1.88 -10.55 -9.26
C LEU A 96 0.50 -11.13 -9.00
N VAL A 97 0.26 -11.54 -7.77
CA VAL A 97 -0.99 -12.20 -7.37
C VAL A 97 -1.75 -11.30 -6.41
N TYR A 98 -2.97 -10.96 -6.77
CA TYR A 98 -3.84 -10.12 -5.98
C TYR A 98 -5.04 -10.90 -5.48
N PHE A 99 -5.16 -11.04 -4.17
CA PHE A 99 -6.29 -11.68 -3.52
C PHE A 99 -7.40 -10.66 -3.21
N ASN A 100 -8.67 -11.05 -3.35
CA ASN A 100 -9.84 -10.25 -2.97
C ASN A 100 -9.98 -8.88 -3.65
N ILE A 101 -9.46 -8.72 -4.85
CA ILE A 101 -9.63 -7.49 -5.61
C ILE A 101 -10.99 -7.49 -6.30
N ARG A 102 -11.78 -6.47 -6.07
CA ARG A 102 -12.99 -6.18 -6.82
C ARG A 102 -12.62 -5.50 -8.14
N GLY A 103 -13.09 -6.05 -9.26
CA GLY A 103 -12.74 -5.74 -10.65
C GLY A 103 -12.57 -4.27 -11.09
N PRO A 104 -13.27 -3.25 -10.52
CA PRO A 104 -13.06 -1.88 -10.98
C PRO A 104 -11.71 -1.25 -10.56
N TYR A 105 -11.03 -1.79 -9.56
CA TYR A 105 -9.76 -1.25 -9.07
C TYR A 105 -8.54 -1.57 -9.95
N LEU A 106 -8.63 -2.63 -10.74
CA LEU A 106 -7.59 -3.00 -11.72
C LEU A 106 -8.13 -2.82 -13.14
N ARG A 107 -8.74 -1.69 -13.45
CA ARG A 107 -8.85 -1.33 -14.87
C ARG A 107 -7.43 -1.39 -15.43
N PRO A 108 -7.22 -2.03 -16.58
CA PRO A 108 -5.90 -2.10 -17.18
C PRO A 108 -5.44 -0.69 -17.49
N VAL A 109 -4.74 -0.09 -16.55
CA VAL A 109 -3.97 1.09 -16.81
C VAL A 109 -2.77 0.54 -17.55
N SER A 110 -2.67 0.85 -18.82
CA SER A 110 -1.51 0.53 -19.65
C SER A 110 -0.30 1.35 -19.19
N TYR A 111 0.18 1.10 -17.99
CA TYR A 111 1.46 1.61 -17.55
C TYR A 111 2.52 0.63 -18.05
N THR A 112 3.37 1.09 -18.93
CA THR A 112 4.51 0.34 -19.41
C THR A 112 5.54 0.07 -18.31
N HIS A 113 5.50 0.82 -17.20
CA HIS A 113 6.40 0.64 -16.06
C HIS A 113 5.63 0.76 -14.74
N LEU A 114 5.75 -0.26 -13.90
CA LEU A 114 5.18 -0.28 -12.56
C LEU A 114 6.27 -0.44 -11.52
N THR A 115 6.31 0.49 -10.55
CA THR A 115 7.17 0.37 -9.37
C THR A 115 6.33 -0.15 -8.22
N LEU A 116 6.59 -1.36 -7.78
CA LEU A 116 5.83 -2.03 -6.72
C LEU A 116 6.73 -2.37 -5.54
N PRO A 117 6.31 -2.03 -4.31
CA PRO A 117 6.81 -2.72 -3.14
C PRO A 117 6.20 -4.12 -3.12
N THR A 118 7.01 -5.14 -3.26
CA THR A 118 6.54 -6.53 -3.31
C THR A 118 7.07 -7.30 -2.11
N ILE A 119 6.15 -7.91 -1.37
CA ILE A 119 6.48 -8.95 -0.40
C ILE A 119 6.36 -10.26 -1.17
N LEU A 120 7.49 -10.90 -1.45
CA LEU A 120 7.53 -12.22 -2.03
C LEU A 120 7.34 -13.25 -0.90
N LEU A 121 6.11 -13.76 -0.77
CA LEU A 121 5.83 -14.96 -0.03
C LEU A 121 5.86 -16.12 -1.02
N VAL A 122 6.82 -16.99 -0.89
CA VAL A 122 6.85 -18.29 -1.57
C VAL A 122 6.23 -19.33 -0.67
#